data_a68915357daa5d0a2db44e2edb66c3c3
#
_entry.id   a68915357daa5d0a2db44e2edb66c3c3
#
_cell.length_a   1.000
_cell.length_b   1.000
_cell.length_c   1.000
_cell.angle_alpha   90.00
_cell.angle_beta   90.00
_cell.angle_gamma   90.00
#
_symmetry.space_group_name_H-M   'P 1'
#
loop_
_entity.id
_entity.type
_entity.pdbx_description
1 polymer ?
#
loop_
_entity_poly.entity_id
_entity_poly.type
_entity_poly.pdbx_seq_one_letter_code
_entity_poly.pdbx_strand_id
1 'polypeptide(L)'
;MNVLNPILFLNMKRLLLLLSLIPLLACCQNDPYVVRTTNGKVRGFDDEGAMAFKGIPYAHAERCMPPAPVAKWDTVMDCSQWGPQSLQGGRIQPGSAEDCCVLNVWTTDTKSKKPVMFWCHGGGFDSGTSAWNPGMGLAKKDVVVVSINHRLNIIGFLDLSATGDPKYKYSGNVGMLDVVKALEWVRDNISRFGGDPNNVTVFGESGGGGKVGTLMCMPAAKGLFHKAIIMSGTILNVNSKSMTEDLGLAVLDQLGIPRDEPDRIKDVPYDRLYQAGQRAMAESVGTRAPGTPIMWGFSPTPDGEVLLQQPFQPDFATISSDIPLIIGSTYNELQRGSYNRVMTLAQAKDAVRATFGDETDAYAYELAQAWPDYIPQDLPSIDNLFRAKTLITADAASASKTAPVYNYLFTWKSPSTHLSSHGAELNFCFNTLHHAGRDLPNPTDADLRLADLMAQSWANFAHTGNPNADGLPLWQPYTRSNGECMLLGPELEVRNNFDRALQDIINRHCFKKLDFFRATGTLR
;
A
#
# COMPACT_ATOMS: atom_id res chain seq x y z
N MET A 1 -17.65 -85.95 14.28
CA MET A 1 -17.03 -85.50 13.01
C MET A 1 -17.96 -84.45 12.40
N ASN A 2 -17.72 -83.16 12.72
CA ASN A 2 -18.53 -82.07 12.15
C ASN A 2 -17.81 -81.51 10.90
N VAL A 3 -18.44 -81.70 9.75
CA VAL A 3 -18.01 -81.16 8.49
C VAL A 3 -18.41 -79.70 8.43
N LEU A 4 -17.46 -78.79 8.58
CA LEU A 4 -17.66 -77.34 8.41
C LEU A 4 -17.90 -76.99 6.92
N ASN A 5 -18.99 -76.34 6.64
CA ASN A 5 -19.55 -76.02 5.34
C ASN A 5 -18.63 -75.02 4.56
N PRO A 6 -18.08 -75.40 3.37
CA PRO A 6 -17.15 -74.56 2.63
C PRO A 6 -17.73 -73.25 2.07
N ILE A 7 -19.06 -73.07 2.10
CA ILE A 7 -19.75 -71.87 1.63
C ILE A 7 -19.53 -70.67 2.58
N LEU A 8 -19.31 -70.93 3.87
CA LEU A 8 -19.07 -69.83 4.84
C LEU A 8 -17.71 -69.16 4.65
N PHE A 9 -16.69 -69.88 4.21
CA PHE A 9 -15.35 -69.36 3.95
C PHE A 9 -15.25 -68.50 2.70
N LEU A 10 -16.08 -68.75 1.68
CA LEU A 10 -16.10 -67.96 0.44
C LEU A 10 -16.75 -66.58 0.64
N ASN A 11 -17.75 -66.49 1.52
CA ASN A 11 -18.42 -65.27 1.85
C ASN A 11 -17.57 -64.35 2.77
N MET A 12 -16.80 -64.91 3.67
CA MET A 12 -15.87 -64.16 4.52
C MET A 12 -14.71 -63.53 3.71
N LYS A 13 -14.16 -64.24 2.71
CA LYS A 13 -13.12 -63.70 1.83
C LYS A 13 -13.66 -62.58 0.93
N ARG A 14 -14.88 -62.64 0.44
CA ARG A 14 -15.55 -61.57 -0.30
C ARG A 14 -15.90 -60.35 0.57
N LEU A 15 -16.25 -60.54 1.81
CA LEU A 15 -16.52 -59.45 2.75
C LEU A 15 -15.24 -58.73 3.19
N LEU A 16 -14.12 -59.47 3.34
CA LEU A 16 -12.80 -58.89 3.64
C LEU A 16 -12.20 -58.14 2.41
N LEU A 17 -12.49 -58.55 1.18
CA LEU A 17 -12.08 -57.80 -0.04
C LEU A 17 -12.90 -56.53 -0.25
N LEU A 18 -14.17 -56.50 0.16
CA LEU A 18 -15.01 -55.30 0.10
C LEU A 18 -14.65 -54.29 1.19
N LEU A 19 -14.19 -54.73 2.37
CA LEU A 19 -13.72 -53.89 3.46
C LEU A 19 -12.33 -53.28 3.20
N SER A 20 -11.50 -53.90 2.37
CA SER A 20 -10.18 -53.37 1.99
C SER A 20 -10.23 -52.35 0.83
N LEU A 21 -11.37 -52.23 0.11
CA LEU A 21 -11.60 -51.22 -0.94
C LEU A 21 -12.22 -49.90 -0.43
N ILE A 22 -12.75 -49.90 0.79
CA ILE A 22 -13.35 -48.69 1.40
C ILE A 22 -12.32 -47.59 1.73
N PRO A 23 -11.05 -47.89 2.15
CA PRO A 23 -10.08 -46.82 2.36
C PRO A 23 -9.55 -46.15 1.08
N LEU A 24 -9.68 -46.77 -0.10
CA LEU A 24 -9.21 -46.17 -1.35
C LEU A 24 -10.20 -45.18 -2.00
N LEU A 25 -11.47 -45.21 -1.63
CA LEU A 25 -12.48 -44.25 -2.09
C LEU A 25 -12.61 -43.02 -1.20
N ALA A 26 -12.05 -43.03 0.02
CA ALA A 26 -12.03 -41.88 0.92
C ALA A 26 -10.93 -40.84 0.61
N CYS A 27 -10.06 -41.12 -0.38
CA CYS A 27 -8.91 -40.27 -0.73
C CYS A 27 -9.17 -39.27 -1.86
N CYS A 28 -10.43 -39.01 -2.25
CA CYS A 28 -10.77 -37.97 -3.23
C CYS A 28 -11.67 -36.86 -2.61
N GLN A 29 -11.56 -36.58 -1.33
CA GLN A 29 -12.00 -35.27 -0.87
C GLN A 29 -10.99 -34.25 -1.38
N ASN A 30 -11.43 -33.39 -2.31
CA ASN A 30 -10.64 -32.24 -2.75
C ASN A 30 -10.29 -31.43 -1.49
N ASP A 31 -9.02 -31.37 -1.14
CA ASP A 31 -8.53 -30.53 -0.04
C ASP A 31 -8.96 -29.07 -0.35
N PRO A 32 -9.81 -28.46 0.50
CA PRO A 32 -10.33 -27.11 0.22
C PRO A 32 -9.24 -26.04 0.22
N TYR A 33 -8.08 -26.35 0.80
CA TYR A 33 -6.92 -25.48 0.82
C TYR A 33 -6.00 -25.67 -0.39
N VAL A 34 -6.30 -26.55 -1.34
CA VAL A 34 -5.49 -26.72 -2.56
C VAL A 34 -6.16 -26.03 -3.74
N VAL A 35 -5.50 -25.00 -4.27
CA VAL A 35 -5.94 -24.24 -5.42
C VAL A 35 -4.96 -24.41 -6.58
N ARG A 36 -5.47 -24.52 -7.82
CA ARG A 36 -4.65 -24.58 -9.03
C ARG A 36 -4.49 -23.18 -9.62
N THR A 37 -3.28 -22.69 -9.71
CA THR A 37 -2.93 -21.45 -10.45
C THR A 37 -2.53 -21.77 -11.89
N THR A 38 -2.24 -20.74 -12.70
CA THR A 38 -1.69 -20.88 -14.05
C THR A 38 -0.30 -21.54 -14.07
N ASN A 39 0.45 -21.44 -12.96
CA ASN A 39 1.81 -21.95 -12.84
C ASN A 39 1.89 -23.31 -12.15
N GLY A 40 0.93 -23.67 -11.28
CA GLY A 40 0.93 -24.93 -10.54
C GLY A 40 -0.12 -24.94 -9.43
N LYS A 41 -0.09 -25.96 -8.58
CA LYS A 41 -0.97 -26.05 -7.41
C LYS A 41 -0.30 -25.39 -6.20
N VAL A 42 -1.11 -24.71 -5.39
CA VAL A 42 -0.70 -24.11 -4.12
C VAL A 42 -1.58 -24.66 -2.99
N ARG A 43 -1.01 -24.86 -1.81
CA ARG A 43 -1.73 -25.25 -0.61
C ARG A 43 -1.66 -24.12 0.40
N GLY A 44 -2.83 -23.61 0.82
CA GLY A 44 -3.01 -22.67 1.90
C GLY A 44 -3.30 -23.33 3.24
N PHE A 45 -3.75 -22.55 4.20
CA PHE A 45 -4.07 -22.94 5.56
C PHE A 45 -5.19 -22.07 6.14
N ASP A 46 -5.72 -22.44 7.30
CA ASP A 46 -6.65 -21.57 8.04
C ASP A 46 -5.88 -20.49 8.79
N ASP A 47 -6.20 -19.24 8.50
CA ASP A 47 -5.68 -18.03 9.17
C ASP A 47 -6.85 -17.33 9.87
N GLU A 48 -7.16 -17.74 11.09
CA GLU A 48 -8.25 -17.20 11.91
C GLU A 48 -9.65 -17.24 11.23
N GLY A 49 -9.96 -18.31 10.53
CA GLY A 49 -11.23 -18.53 9.84
C GLY A 49 -11.31 -17.94 8.43
N ALA A 50 -10.19 -17.47 7.88
CA ALA A 50 -10.01 -17.24 6.46
C ALA A 50 -8.99 -18.22 5.88
N MET A 51 -9.20 -18.70 4.67
CA MET A 51 -8.18 -19.46 3.93
C MET A 51 -7.10 -18.49 3.48
N ALA A 52 -5.85 -18.73 3.89
CA ALA A 52 -4.68 -17.94 3.51
C ALA A 52 -3.72 -18.74 2.64
N PHE A 53 -3.15 -18.07 1.65
CA PHE A 53 -2.12 -18.59 0.75
C PHE A 53 -1.01 -17.55 0.70
N LYS A 54 0.12 -17.81 1.36
CA LYS A 54 1.23 -16.85 1.51
C LYS A 54 2.40 -17.19 0.61
N GLY A 55 3.11 -16.20 0.08
CA GLY A 55 4.35 -16.37 -0.66
C GLY A 55 4.19 -16.98 -2.07
N ILE A 56 3.04 -16.78 -2.75
CA ILE A 56 2.87 -17.27 -4.12
C ILE A 56 3.71 -16.40 -5.07
N PRO A 57 4.66 -16.96 -5.85
CA PRO A 57 5.43 -16.18 -6.81
C PRO A 57 4.55 -15.76 -8.00
N TYR A 58 4.56 -14.45 -8.32
CA TYR A 58 3.85 -13.90 -9.47
C TYR A 58 4.79 -13.48 -10.61
N ALA A 59 6.05 -13.23 -10.30
CA ALA A 59 7.10 -12.91 -11.27
C ALA A 59 8.46 -13.39 -10.75
N HIS A 60 9.43 -13.49 -11.66
CA HIS A 60 10.85 -13.59 -11.37
C HIS A 60 11.50 -12.22 -11.56
N ALA A 61 12.26 -11.75 -10.58
CA ALA A 61 12.91 -10.45 -10.57
C ALA A 61 14.43 -10.58 -10.73
N GLU A 62 14.96 -9.99 -11.79
CA GLU A 62 16.39 -9.79 -12.02
C GLU A 62 16.70 -8.30 -11.86
N ARG A 63 17.89 -7.98 -11.31
CA ARG A 63 18.31 -6.59 -11.03
C ARG A 63 18.21 -5.71 -12.27
N CYS A 64 17.55 -4.55 -12.12
CA CYS A 64 17.31 -3.53 -13.16
C CYS A 64 16.52 -4.02 -14.39
N MET A 65 16.03 -5.26 -14.39
CA MET A 65 15.26 -5.81 -15.50
C MET A 65 13.75 -5.81 -15.20
N PRO A 66 12.89 -5.66 -16.21
CA PRO A 66 11.44 -5.87 -16.04
C PRO A 66 11.14 -7.27 -15.47
N PRO A 67 10.02 -7.43 -14.72
CA PRO A 67 9.64 -8.73 -14.16
C PRO A 67 9.40 -9.78 -15.25
N ALA A 68 9.99 -10.97 -15.06
CA ALA A 68 9.88 -12.10 -15.99
C ALA A 68 8.83 -13.13 -15.52
N PRO A 69 8.30 -13.97 -16.41
CA PRO A 69 7.37 -15.02 -16.04
C PRO A 69 8.00 -16.06 -15.08
N VAL A 70 7.18 -16.54 -14.14
CA VAL A 70 7.56 -17.65 -13.25
C VAL A 70 7.47 -18.97 -13.97
N ALA A 71 8.42 -19.88 -13.74
CA ALA A 71 8.37 -21.24 -14.25
C ALA A 71 7.17 -22.01 -13.65
N LYS A 72 6.64 -22.97 -14.42
CA LYS A 72 5.60 -23.89 -13.92
C LYS A 72 6.20 -24.91 -12.97
N TRP A 73 5.40 -25.36 -12.01
CA TRP A 73 5.75 -26.45 -11.10
C TRP A 73 4.67 -27.54 -11.07
N ASP A 74 5.10 -28.79 -10.89
CA ASP A 74 4.22 -29.98 -10.93
C ASP A 74 3.77 -30.42 -9.52
N THR A 75 4.53 -30.08 -8.47
CA THR A 75 4.21 -30.40 -7.08
C THR A 75 3.18 -29.43 -6.52
N VAL A 76 2.62 -29.73 -5.33
CA VAL A 76 1.81 -28.78 -4.57
C VAL A 76 2.76 -27.92 -3.74
N MET A 77 2.83 -26.63 -4.05
CA MET A 77 3.63 -25.66 -3.29
C MET A 77 2.95 -25.37 -1.94
N ASP A 78 3.68 -25.47 -0.85
CA ASP A 78 3.22 -25.06 0.48
C ASP A 78 3.25 -23.53 0.58
N CYS A 79 2.09 -22.92 0.80
CA CYS A 79 1.88 -21.48 0.93
C CYS A 79 1.44 -21.10 2.36
N SER A 80 1.96 -21.80 3.38
CA SER A 80 1.70 -21.48 4.79
C SER A 80 2.64 -20.43 5.38
N GLN A 81 3.74 -20.10 4.70
CA GLN A 81 4.75 -19.15 5.17
C GLN A 81 4.84 -17.91 4.29
N TRP A 82 5.18 -16.77 4.89
CA TRP A 82 5.50 -15.56 4.14
C TRP A 82 6.64 -15.82 3.17
N GLY A 83 6.49 -15.31 1.94
CA GLY A 83 7.58 -15.27 0.99
C GLY A 83 8.59 -14.15 1.26
N PRO A 84 9.69 -14.07 0.46
CA PRO A 84 10.73 -13.08 0.68
C PRO A 84 10.21 -11.65 0.55
N GLN A 85 10.68 -10.77 1.44
CA GLN A 85 10.53 -9.32 1.29
C GLN A 85 11.67 -8.75 0.44
N SER A 86 11.49 -7.55 -0.11
CA SER A 86 12.55 -6.84 -0.84
C SER A 86 13.76 -6.55 0.05
N LEU A 87 14.95 -6.56 -0.53
CA LEU A 87 16.15 -6.03 0.14
C LEU A 87 15.94 -4.57 0.49
N GLN A 88 16.25 -4.17 1.74
CA GLN A 88 16.05 -2.83 2.24
C GLN A 88 17.02 -2.49 3.39
N GLY A 89 17.25 -1.19 3.65
CA GLY A 89 18.08 -0.72 4.76
C GLY A 89 19.58 -1.06 4.64
N GLY A 90 20.07 -1.36 3.44
CA GLY A 90 21.48 -1.61 3.16
C GLY A 90 22.05 -2.91 3.72
N ARG A 91 21.20 -3.83 4.19
CA ARG A 91 21.60 -5.13 4.73
C ARG A 91 20.70 -6.22 4.19
N ILE A 92 21.28 -7.41 3.98
CA ILE A 92 20.50 -8.62 3.69
C ILE A 92 19.95 -9.12 5.03
N GLN A 93 18.64 -9.03 5.20
CA GLN A 93 17.95 -9.52 6.39
C GLN A 93 17.45 -10.96 6.16
N PRO A 94 17.32 -11.79 7.20
CA PRO A 94 16.65 -13.08 7.06
C PRO A 94 15.27 -12.92 6.41
N GLY A 95 14.97 -13.73 5.40
CA GLY A 95 13.70 -13.66 4.66
C GLY A 95 13.61 -12.50 3.65
N SER A 96 14.74 -11.85 3.29
CA SER A 96 14.79 -10.85 2.20
C SER A 96 15.56 -11.37 0.99
N ALA A 97 15.12 -10.95 -0.21
CA ALA A 97 15.77 -11.29 -1.49
C ALA A 97 15.54 -10.17 -2.52
N GLU A 98 16.36 -10.14 -3.58
CA GLU A 98 16.05 -9.32 -4.76
C GLU A 98 14.87 -9.90 -5.53
N ASP A 99 14.82 -11.23 -5.68
CA ASP A 99 13.67 -11.93 -6.24
C ASP A 99 12.58 -12.08 -5.16
N CYS A 100 11.87 -11.00 -4.93
CA CYS A 100 10.85 -10.85 -3.88
C CYS A 100 9.43 -10.73 -4.44
N CYS A 101 9.23 -11.01 -5.73
CA CYS A 101 7.95 -10.85 -6.41
C CYS A 101 6.95 -11.95 -6.02
N VAL A 102 6.44 -11.87 -4.80
CA VAL A 102 5.47 -12.80 -4.22
C VAL A 102 4.22 -12.07 -3.75
N LEU A 103 3.09 -12.78 -3.73
CA LEU A 103 1.83 -12.27 -3.21
C LEU A 103 1.19 -13.24 -2.22
N ASN A 104 0.23 -12.73 -1.47
CA ASN A 104 -0.57 -13.48 -0.51
C ASN A 104 -2.04 -13.26 -0.82
N VAL A 105 -2.87 -14.28 -0.59
CA VAL A 105 -4.32 -14.23 -0.82
C VAL A 105 -5.04 -14.68 0.43
N TRP A 106 -6.08 -13.93 0.87
CA TRP A 106 -7.04 -14.36 1.89
C TRP A 106 -8.44 -14.36 1.30
N THR A 107 -9.17 -15.42 1.58
CA THR A 107 -10.57 -15.59 1.17
C THR A 107 -11.33 -16.45 2.16
N THR A 108 -12.65 -16.28 2.25
CA THR A 108 -13.50 -17.16 3.05
C THR A 108 -14.20 -18.23 2.19
N ASP A 109 -14.12 -18.12 0.85
CA ASP A 109 -14.72 -19.10 -0.06
C ASP A 109 -14.04 -19.02 -1.45
N THR A 110 -13.37 -20.09 -1.85
CA THR A 110 -12.70 -20.19 -3.17
C THR A 110 -13.65 -20.39 -4.35
N LYS A 111 -14.93 -20.62 -4.11
CA LYS A 111 -15.95 -20.86 -5.16
C LYS A 111 -16.85 -19.65 -5.42
N SER A 112 -16.71 -18.59 -4.63
CA SER A 112 -17.48 -17.36 -4.78
C SER A 112 -17.00 -16.49 -5.95
N LYS A 113 -17.62 -15.32 -6.10
CA LYS A 113 -17.20 -14.26 -7.04
C LYS A 113 -17.21 -12.91 -6.30
N LYS A 114 -16.29 -12.75 -5.37
CA LYS A 114 -16.18 -11.58 -4.49
C LYS A 114 -15.30 -10.50 -5.11
N PRO A 115 -15.52 -9.21 -4.77
CA PRO A 115 -14.56 -8.17 -5.13
C PRO A 115 -13.19 -8.46 -4.53
N VAL A 116 -12.16 -8.02 -5.23
CA VAL A 116 -10.76 -8.18 -4.82
C VAL A 116 -10.26 -6.86 -4.26
N MET A 117 -9.65 -6.88 -3.08
CA MET A 117 -8.95 -5.76 -2.50
C MET A 117 -7.45 -6.03 -2.56
N PHE A 118 -6.74 -5.29 -3.44
CA PHE A 118 -5.32 -5.46 -3.73
C PHE A 118 -4.50 -4.43 -2.96
N TRP A 119 -3.76 -4.90 -1.95
CA TRP A 119 -2.99 -4.07 -1.02
C TRP A 119 -1.57 -3.79 -1.48
N CYS A 120 -1.22 -2.50 -1.54
CA CYS A 120 0.13 -1.98 -1.68
C CYS A 120 0.62 -1.47 -0.32
N HIS A 121 1.65 -2.11 0.26
CA HIS A 121 2.19 -1.72 1.57
C HIS A 121 2.87 -0.35 1.55
N GLY A 122 2.95 0.30 2.73
CA GLY A 122 3.64 1.56 2.95
C GLY A 122 5.17 1.47 2.96
N GLY A 123 5.81 2.47 3.58
CA GLY A 123 7.27 2.58 3.65
C GLY A 123 7.91 3.31 2.46
N GLY A 124 7.19 4.25 1.85
CA GLY A 124 7.64 4.96 0.65
C GLY A 124 7.75 4.01 -0.54
N PHE A 125 8.75 4.27 -1.38
CA PHE A 125 9.25 3.34 -2.39
C PHE A 125 10.52 2.64 -1.92
N ASP A 126 10.89 2.79 -0.65
CA ASP A 126 12.19 2.41 -0.09
C ASP A 126 12.15 1.16 0.78
N SER A 127 11.08 0.97 1.54
CA SER A 127 10.97 -0.11 2.53
C SER A 127 9.55 -0.67 2.62
N GLY A 128 9.38 -1.71 3.45
CA GLY A 128 8.09 -2.31 3.74
C GLY A 128 7.97 -3.77 3.32
N THR A 129 6.84 -4.36 3.70
CA THR A 129 6.50 -5.75 3.39
C THR A 129 5.00 -5.98 3.51
N SER A 130 4.47 -6.89 2.70
CA SER A 130 3.09 -7.34 2.76
C SER A 130 2.70 -8.01 4.09
N ALA A 131 3.69 -8.45 4.87
CA ALA A 131 3.46 -9.12 6.15
C ALA A 131 2.99 -8.16 7.27
N TRP A 132 3.12 -6.84 7.10
CA TRP A 132 2.68 -5.88 8.12
C TRP A 132 1.17 -5.85 8.33
N ASN A 133 0.39 -6.11 7.29
CA ASN A 133 -1.07 -5.99 7.30
C ASN A 133 -1.70 -7.28 6.76
N PRO A 134 -1.87 -8.32 7.60
CA PRO A 134 -2.51 -9.57 7.20
C PRO A 134 -3.99 -9.37 6.89
N GLY A 135 -4.48 -10.07 5.87
CA GLY A 135 -5.79 -9.80 5.28
C GLY A 135 -6.98 -10.53 5.89
N MET A 136 -6.80 -11.38 6.93
CA MET A 136 -7.84 -12.27 7.42
C MET A 136 -9.07 -11.53 7.98
N GLY A 137 -8.89 -10.39 8.68
CA GLY A 137 -10.00 -9.62 9.23
C GLY A 137 -10.87 -9.00 8.15
N LEU A 138 -10.23 -8.37 7.15
CA LEU A 138 -10.92 -7.73 6.03
C LEU A 138 -11.57 -8.77 5.09
N ALA A 139 -10.95 -9.94 4.87
CA ALA A 139 -11.52 -11.01 4.05
C ALA A 139 -12.87 -11.54 4.58
N LYS A 140 -13.11 -11.42 5.90
CA LYS A 140 -14.40 -11.76 6.53
C LYS A 140 -15.53 -10.77 6.18
N LYS A 141 -15.21 -9.65 5.51
CA LYS A 141 -16.17 -8.66 5.00
C LYS A 141 -16.61 -8.92 3.55
N ASP A 142 -16.65 -10.19 3.17
CA ASP A 142 -17.09 -10.67 1.85
C ASP A 142 -16.25 -10.14 0.68
N VAL A 143 -14.95 -10.04 0.86
CA VAL A 143 -13.97 -9.69 -0.17
C VAL A 143 -12.84 -10.73 -0.23
N VAL A 144 -12.08 -10.75 -1.33
CA VAL A 144 -10.79 -11.43 -1.42
C VAL A 144 -9.71 -10.39 -1.23
N VAL A 145 -8.80 -10.61 -0.28
CA VAL A 145 -7.66 -9.71 -0.04
C VAL A 145 -6.41 -10.28 -0.68
N VAL A 146 -5.71 -9.46 -1.44
CA VAL A 146 -4.40 -9.77 -2.02
C VAL A 146 -3.39 -8.75 -1.50
N SER A 147 -2.24 -9.18 -0.99
CA SER A 147 -1.12 -8.29 -0.64
C SER A 147 0.15 -8.73 -1.33
N ILE A 148 1.04 -7.80 -1.66
CA ILE A 148 2.22 -8.07 -2.50
C ILE A 148 3.51 -7.60 -1.85
N ASN A 149 4.61 -8.31 -2.15
CA ASN A 149 5.96 -7.78 -2.12
C ASN A 149 6.41 -7.48 -3.54
N HIS A 150 7.21 -6.44 -3.72
CA HIS A 150 7.78 -6.00 -4.99
C HIS A 150 9.14 -5.36 -4.73
N ARG A 151 9.96 -5.17 -5.75
CA ARG A 151 11.26 -4.51 -5.60
C ARG A 151 11.11 -3.05 -5.14
N LEU A 152 11.97 -2.63 -4.23
CA LEU A 152 12.00 -1.34 -3.57
C LEU A 152 13.36 -0.65 -3.74
N ASN A 153 13.46 0.62 -3.35
CA ASN A 153 14.68 1.41 -3.29
C ASN A 153 15.52 1.32 -4.58
N ILE A 154 16.83 1.28 -4.45
CA ILE A 154 17.77 1.16 -5.58
C ILE A 154 17.55 -0.13 -6.40
N ILE A 155 16.98 -1.21 -5.80
CA ILE A 155 16.68 -2.46 -6.51
C ILE A 155 15.47 -2.32 -7.45
N GLY A 156 14.50 -1.48 -7.07
CA GLY A 156 13.27 -1.27 -7.83
C GLY A 156 13.30 -0.05 -8.76
N PHE A 157 14.22 0.91 -8.54
CA PHE A 157 14.11 2.23 -9.15
C PHE A 157 15.46 2.85 -9.58
N LEU A 158 16.51 2.05 -9.74
CA LEU A 158 17.78 2.52 -10.30
C LEU A 158 17.64 2.74 -11.81
N ASP A 159 17.66 4.00 -12.24
CA ASP A 159 17.49 4.38 -13.63
C ASP A 159 18.84 4.37 -14.38
N LEU A 160 19.07 3.35 -15.18
CA LEU A 160 20.24 3.18 -16.04
C LEU A 160 19.95 3.49 -17.52
N SER A 161 18.78 4.05 -17.85
CA SER A 161 18.41 4.33 -19.24
C SER A 161 19.36 5.30 -19.95
N ALA A 162 19.99 6.22 -19.20
CA ALA A 162 20.98 7.16 -19.74
C ALA A 162 22.30 6.49 -20.20
N THR A 163 22.53 5.21 -19.90
CA THR A 163 23.66 4.45 -20.47
C THR A 163 23.53 4.21 -21.97
N GLY A 164 22.31 4.33 -22.50
CA GLY A 164 21.99 4.07 -23.91
C GLY A 164 21.79 2.60 -24.26
N ASP A 165 21.97 1.65 -23.31
CA ASP A 165 21.67 0.25 -23.54
C ASP A 165 20.15 0.03 -23.47
N PRO A 166 19.49 -0.42 -24.58
CA PRO A 166 18.04 -0.56 -24.65
C PRO A 166 17.42 -1.48 -23.58
N LYS A 167 18.17 -2.44 -23.05
CA LYS A 167 17.64 -3.35 -22.01
C LYS A 167 17.36 -2.65 -20.68
N TYR A 168 18.04 -1.51 -20.40
CA TYR A 168 17.85 -0.72 -19.19
C TYR A 168 16.82 0.41 -19.35
N LYS A 169 16.17 0.52 -20.52
CA LYS A 169 15.20 1.57 -20.83
C LYS A 169 14.18 1.83 -19.70
N TYR A 170 13.71 0.77 -19.05
CA TYR A 170 12.66 0.83 -18.03
C TYR A 170 13.18 0.60 -16.61
N SER A 171 14.50 0.56 -16.41
CA SER A 171 15.12 0.20 -15.12
C SER A 171 14.69 1.11 -13.96
N GLY A 172 14.42 2.39 -14.23
CA GLY A 172 13.91 3.36 -13.24
C GLY A 172 12.48 3.10 -12.75
N ASN A 173 11.76 2.16 -13.37
CA ASN A 173 10.35 1.88 -13.07
C ASN A 173 10.05 0.40 -12.79
N VAL A 174 11.08 -0.46 -12.66
CA VAL A 174 10.85 -1.92 -12.56
C VAL A 174 10.06 -2.30 -11.30
N GLY A 175 10.21 -1.56 -10.19
CA GLY A 175 9.40 -1.79 -8.99
C GLY A 175 7.90 -1.55 -9.20
N MET A 176 7.52 -0.61 -10.07
CA MET A 176 6.11 -0.42 -10.45
C MET A 176 5.65 -1.43 -11.49
N LEU A 177 6.53 -1.87 -12.38
CA LEU A 177 6.23 -2.97 -13.31
C LEU A 177 5.99 -4.29 -12.57
N ASP A 178 6.65 -4.52 -11.43
CA ASP A 178 6.34 -5.65 -10.54
C ASP A 178 4.89 -5.60 -10.04
N VAL A 179 4.43 -4.40 -9.61
CA VAL A 179 3.04 -4.22 -9.14
C VAL A 179 2.04 -4.48 -10.28
N VAL A 180 2.32 -4.00 -11.48
CA VAL A 180 1.50 -4.29 -12.67
C VAL A 180 1.46 -5.80 -12.93
N LYS A 181 2.61 -6.48 -12.83
CA LYS A 181 2.71 -7.93 -13.02
C LYS A 181 1.91 -8.73 -11.98
N ALA A 182 1.87 -8.25 -10.74
CA ALA A 182 1.01 -8.83 -9.70
C ALA A 182 -0.49 -8.65 -10.03
N LEU A 183 -0.89 -7.49 -10.57
CA LEU A 183 -2.27 -7.27 -11.04
C LEU A 183 -2.62 -8.15 -12.24
N GLU A 184 -1.69 -8.40 -13.16
CA GLU A 184 -1.89 -9.38 -14.23
C GLU A 184 -2.09 -10.79 -13.67
N TRP A 185 -1.30 -11.17 -12.65
CA TRP A 185 -1.50 -12.45 -11.97
C TRP A 185 -2.89 -12.54 -11.32
N VAL A 186 -3.39 -11.47 -10.71
CA VAL A 186 -4.76 -11.38 -10.16
C VAL A 186 -5.78 -11.60 -11.28
N ARG A 187 -5.67 -10.91 -12.41
CA ARG A 187 -6.53 -11.11 -13.58
C ARG A 187 -6.61 -12.59 -13.99
N ASP A 188 -5.48 -13.27 -14.03
CA ASP A 188 -5.37 -14.62 -14.58
C ASP A 188 -5.72 -15.73 -13.58
N ASN A 189 -5.68 -15.47 -12.27
CA ASN A 189 -5.76 -16.50 -11.24
C ASN A 189 -6.82 -16.30 -10.16
N ILE A 190 -7.22 -15.04 -9.85
CA ILE A 190 -7.96 -14.77 -8.62
C ILE A 190 -9.37 -15.40 -8.58
N SER A 191 -9.96 -15.69 -9.74
CA SER A 191 -11.23 -16.41 -9.84
C SER A 191 -11.18 -17.80 -9.19
N ARG A 192 -10.00 -18.41 -9.11
CA ARG A 192 -9.77 -19.72 -8.48
C ARG A 192 -9.70 -19.65 -6.96
N PHE A 193 -9.56 -18.42 -6.44
CA PHE A 193 -9.61 -18.09 -5.02
C PHE A 193 -10.94 -17.43 -4.62
N GLY A 194 -11.94 -17.46 -5.50
CA GLY A 194 -13.25 -16.88 -5.26
C GLY A 194 -13.34 -15.37 -5.48
N GLY A 195 -12.34 -14.76 -6.14
CA GLY A 195 -12.33 -13.34 -6.49
C GLY A 195 -12.85 -13.06 -7.91
N ASP A 196 -13.39 -11.86 -8.12
CA ASP A 196 -13.79 -11.35 -9.43
C ASP A 196 -12.66 -10.50 -10.05
N PRO A 197 -11.95 -10.97 -11.10
CA PRO A 197 -10.90 -10.20 -11.75
C PRO A 197 -11.40 -8.91 -12.41
N ASN A 198 -12.72 -8.77 -12.63
CA ASN A 198 -13.35 -7.57 -13.17
C ASN A 198 -13.87 -6.63 -12.08
N ASN A 199 -13.56 -6.89 -10.80
CA ASN A 199 -13.93 -6.05 -9.67
C ASN A 199 -12.78 -5.94 -8.66
N VAL A 200 -11.69 -5.30 -9.08
CA VAL A 200 -10.45 -5.13 -8.30
C VAL A 200 -10.37 -3.70 -7.78
N THR A 201 -10.19 -3.55 -6.47
CA THR A 201 -9.89 -2.27 -5.80
C THR A 201 -8.43 -2.28 -5.37
N VAL A 202 -7.61 -1.38 -5.92
CA VAL A 202 -6.25 -1.16 -5.44
C VAL A 202 -6.29 -0.21 -4.24
N PHE A 203 -5.60 -0.56 -3.15
CA PHE A 203 -5.55 0.31 -1.99
C PHE A 203 -4.18 0.27 -1.32
N GLY A 204 -3.82 1.37 -0.65
CA GLY A 204 -2.52 1.46 0.00
C GLY A 204 -2.42 2.67 0.91
N GLU A 205 -1.55 2.55 1.90
CA GLU A 205 -1.29 3.61 2.88
C GLU A 205 0.14 4.13 2.71
N SER A 206 0.35 5.43 2.98
CA SER A 206 1.68 6.04 2.87
C SER A 206 2.28 5.84 1.48
N GLY A 207 3.49 5.27 1.40
CA GLY A 207 4.07 4.86 0.12
C GLY A 207 3.21 3.91 -0.70
N GLY A 208 2.34 3.11 -0.06
CA GLY A 208 1.34 2.28 -0.73
C GLY A 208 0.31 3.11 -1.47
N GLY A 209 -0.20 4.18 -0.84
CA GLY A 209 -1.06 5.16 -1.50
C GLY A 209 -0.36 5.86 -2.65
N GLY A 210 0.95 6.15 -2.50
CA GLY A 210 1.79 6.67 -3.59
C GLY A 210 1.89 5.70 -4.78
N LYS A 211 2.00 4.39 -4.51
CA LYS A 211 1.98 3.35 -5.55
C LYS A 211 0.63 3.29 -6.25
N VAL A 212 -0.49 3.39 -5.49
CA VAL A 212 -1.84 3.47 -6.06
C VAL A 212 -1.98 4.67 -7.00
N GLY A 213 -1.56 5.87 -6.56
CA GLY A 213 -1.56 7.07 -7.39
C GLY A 213 -0.70 6.93 -8.65
N THR A 214 0.45 6.27 -8.54
CA THR A 214 1.34 5.99 -9.69
C THR A 214 0.67 5.02 -10.68
N LEU A 215 0.03 3.93 -10.21
CA LEU A 215 -0.72 2.98 -11.05
C LEU A 215 -1.81 3.68 -11.87
N MET A 216 -2.46 4.70 -11.30
CA MET A 216 -3.51 5.47 -12.00
C MET A 216 -2.98 6.25 -13.20
N CYS A 217 -1.66 6.39 -13.35
CA CYS A 217 -0.98 7.07 -14.47
C CYS A 217 -0.26 6.10 -15.42
N MET A 218 -0.35 4.78 -15.17
CA MET A 218 0.37 3.76 -15.93
C MET A 218 -0.55 3.07 -16.96
N PRO A 219 -0.28 3.19 -18.28
CA PRO A 219 -1.09 2.53 -19.32
C PRO A 219 -1.20 1.02 -19.14
N ALA A 220 -0.11 0.37 -18.71
CA ALA A 220 -0.07 -1.07 -18.49
C ALA A 220 -1.00 -1.55 -17.34
N ALA A 221 -1.39 -0.65 -16.43
CA ALA A 221 -2.32 -0.95 -15.34
C ALA A 221 -3.80 -0.75 -15.72
N LYS A 222 -4.07 -0.11 -16.89
CA LYS A 222 -5.45 0.16 -17.33
C LYS A 222 -6.25 -1.13 -17.53
N GLY A 223 -7.43 -1.18 -16.87
CA GLY A 223 -8.31 -2.35 -16.92
C GLY A 223 -7.90 -3.51 -15.99
N LEU A 224 -6.78 -3.39 -15.26
CA LEU A 224 -6.39 -4.37 -14.24
C LEU A 224 -6.98 -4.06 -12.86
N PHE A 225 -7.45 -2.83 -12.65
CA PHE A 225 -8.20 -2.43 -11.46
C PHE A 225 -9.35 -1.50 -11.84
N HIS A 226 -10.35 -1.38 -10.94
CA HIS A 226 -11.64 -0.77 -11.21
C HIS A 226 -12.02 0.28 -10.17
N LYS A 227 -11.32 0.33 -9.04
CA LYS A 227 -11.48 1.30 -7.95
C LYS A 227 -10.14 1.52 -7.25
N ALA A 228 -10.00 2.65 -6.57
CA ALA A 228 -8.77 3.00 -5.87
C ALA A 228 -9.05 3.61 -4.49
N ILE A 229 -8.18 3.32 -3.49
CA ILE A 229 -8.20 3.95 -2.17
C ILE A 229 -6.78 4.41 -1.85
N ILE A 230 -6.61 5.71 -1.59
CA ILE A 230 -5.33 6.34 -1.22
C ILE A 230 -5.44 6.80 0.25
N MET A 231 -4.69 6.14 1.12
CA MET A 231 -4.69 6.39 2.57
C MET A 231 -3.37 7.06 2.93
N SER A 232 -3.39 8.31 3.38
CA SER A 232 -2.19 9.05 3.82
C SER A 232 -1.00 8.96 2.86
N GLY A 233 -1.28 8.85 1.56
CA GLY A 233 -0.27 8.51 0.54
C GLY A 233 -0.28 9.41 -0.69
N THR A 234 -0.90 10.56 -0.60
CA THR A 234 -0.95 11.49 -1.73
C THR A 234 0.43 12.03 -2.07
N ILE A 235 0.98 11.59 -3.19
CA ILE A 235 2.22 12.08 -3.77
C ILE A 235 1.88 12.91 -5.00
N LEU A 236 2.08 14.22 -4.94
CA LEU A 236 1.81 15.10 -6.08
C LEU A 236 2.83 14.89 -7.19
N ASN A 237 4.10 14.71 -6.82
CA ASN A 237 5.22 14.56 -7.74
C ASN A 237 6.11 13.39 -7.33
N VAL A 238 6.62 12.68 -8.32
CA VAL A 238 7.78 11.78 -8.21
C VAL A 238 9.00 12.46 -8.87
N ASN A 239 10.18 11.83 -8.84
CA ASN A 239 11.39 12.39 -9.44
C ASN A 239 11.22 12.61 -10.94
N SER A 240 11.84 13.67 -11.48
CA SER A 240 11.87 13.86 -12.94
C SER A 240 12.82 12.86 -13.60
N LYS A 241 12.59 12.57 -14.87
CA LYS A 241 13.41 11.63 -15.67
C LYS A 241 14.90 12.02 -15.65
N SER A 242 15.22 13.31 -15.89
CA SER A 242 16.62 13.77 -15.84
C SER A 242 17.28 13.56 -14.47
N MET A 243 16.53 13.76 -13.37
CA MET A 243 17.06 13.54 -12.02
C MET A 243 17.39 12.07 -11.76
N THR A 244 16.56 11.15 -12.22
CA THR A 244 16.80 9.72 -12.02
C THR A 244 17.91 9.19 -12.90
N GLU A 245 18.04 9.70 -14.13
CA GLU A 245 19.14 9.42 -15.05
C GLU A 245 20.49 9.89 -14.49
N ASP A 246 20.56 11.14 -14.01
CA ASP A 246 21.77 11.68 -13.39
C ASP A 246 22.15 10.86 -12.13
N LEU A 247 21.17 10.48 -11.31
CA LEU A 247 21.40 9.64 -10.15
C LEU A 247 21.92 8.25 -10.52
N GLY A 248 21.34 7.64 -11.55
CA GLY A 248 21.79 6.33 -12.06
C GLY A 248 23.23 6.34 -12.53
N LEU A 249 23.63 7.37 -13.31
CA LEU A 249 25.01 7.55 -13.74
C LEU A 249 25.95 7.81 -12.55
N ALA A 250 25.54 8.62 -11.58
CA ALA A 250 26.33 8.85 -10.36
C ALA A 250 26.54 7.58 -9.54
N VAL A 251 25.57 6.67 -9.50
CA VAL A 251 25.72 5.34 -8.86
C VAL A 251 26.78 4.51 -9.58
N LEU A 252 26.79 4.48 -10.90
CA LEU A 252 27.85 3.80 -11.68
C LEU A 252 29.21 4.39 -11.39
N ASP A 253 29.34 5.71 -11.36
CA ASP A 253 30.58 6.43 -11.06
C ASP A 253 31.08 6.09 -9.64
N GLN A 254 30.19 6.04 -8.60
CA GLN A 254 30.50 5.63 -7.22
C GLN A 254 31.00 4.17 -7.12
N LEU A 255 30.58 3.32 -8.06
CA LEU A 255 30.97 1.91 -8.10
C LEU A 255 32.23 1.67 -8.97
N GLY A 256 32.68 2.68 -9.73
CA GLY A 256 33.75 2.54 -10.71
C GLY A 256 33.35 1.67 -11.90
N ILE A 257 32.06 1.69 -12.28
CA ILE A 257 31.54 0.95 -13.43
C ILE A 257 31.49 1.88 -14.63
N PRO A 258 32.17 1.57 -15.75
CA PRO A 258 32.07 2.34 -16.97
C PRO A 258 30.63 2.38 -17.50
N ARG A 259 30.20 3.52 -18.05
CA ARG A 259 28.82 3.71 -18.54
C ARG A 259 28.45 2.84 -19.74
N ASP A 260 29.44 2.37 -20.47
CA ASP A 260 29.33 1.39 -21.58
C ASP A 260 29.40 -0.08 -21.12
N GLU A 261 29.63 -0.32 -19.81
CA GLU A 261 29.60 -1.67 -19.20
C GLU A 261 28.55 -1.78 -18.07
N PRO A 262 27.30 -1.31 -18.24
CA PRO A 262 26.32 -1.24 -17.14
C PRO A 262 25.96 -2.62 -16.58
N ASP A 263 26.18 -3.70 -17.31
CA ASP A 263 25.93 -5.08 -16.87
C ASP A 263 26.68 -5.47 -15.60
N ARG A 264 27.83 -4.86 -15.35
CA ARG A 264 28.63 -5.10 -14.15
C ARG A 264 27.88 -4.74 -12.83
N ILE A 265 26.79 -3.99 -12.94
CA ILE A 265 25.91 -3.67 -11.81
C ILE A 265 25.26 -4.93 -11.21
N LYS A 266 25.04 -5.97 -12.03
CA LYS A 266 24.40 -7.23 -11.63
C LYS A 266 25.24 -8.01 -10.61
N ASP A 267 26.56 -7.89 -10.70
CA ASP A 267 27.53 -8.60 -9.83
C ASP A 267 27.87 -7.83 -8.55
N VAL A 268 27.36 -6.60 -8.39
CA VAL A 268 27.64 -5.79 -7.21
C VAL A 268 26.84 -6.29 -6.00
N PRO A 269 27.48 -6.63 -4.87
CA PRO A 269 26.78 -6.98 -3.64
C PRO A 269 25.80 -5.88 -3.21
N TYR A 270 24.64 -6.28 -2.67
CA TYR A 270 23.57 -5.33 -2.35
C TYR A 270 23.99 -4.22 -1.39
N ASP A 271 24.71 -4.55 -0.34
CA ASP A 271 25.21 -3.58 0.65
C ASP A 271 26.11 -2.50 0.00
N ARG A 272 27.00 -2.92 -0.90
CA ARG A 272 27.86 -2.02 -1.68
C ARG A 272 27.03 -1.15 -2.65
N LEU A 273 26.04 -1.75 -3.34
CA LEU A 273 25.13 -1.04 -4.24
C LEU A 273 24.33 0.01 -3.46
N TYR A 274 23.74 -0.37 -2.34
CA TYR A 274 22.98 0.53 -1.48
C TYR A 274 23.82 1.71 -0.98
N GLN A 275 25.03 1.46 -0.50
CA GLN A 275 25.96 2.51 -0.06
C GLN A 275 26.35 3.47 -1.20
N ALA A 276 26.58 2.94 -2.40
CA ALA A 276 26.84 3.77 -3.59
C ALA A 276 25.64 4.67 -3.90
N GLY A 277 24.43 4.13 -3.83
CA GLY A 277 23.19 4.90 -3.99
C GLY A 277 23.04 6.01 -2.96
N GLN A 278 23.34 5.73 -1.68
CA GLN A 278 23.27 6.74 -0.60
C GLN A 278 24.28 7.88 -0.84
N ARG A 279 25.52 7.56 -1.25
CA ARG A 279 26.53 8.58 -1.59
C ARG A 279 26.12 9.42 -2.78
N ALA A 280 25.66 8.78 -3.87
CA ALA A 280 25.19 9.48 -5.07
C ALA A 280 24.03 10.44 -4.75
N MET A 281 23.07 10.01 -3.92
CA MET A 281 21.98 10.89 -3.46
C MET A 281 22.49 12.08 -2.64
N ALA A 282 23.40 11.85 -1.70
CA ALA A 282 23.97 12.92 -0.87
C ALA A 282 24.72 13.96 -1.70
N GLU A 283 25.50 13.54 -2.68
CA GLU A 283 26.20 14.43 -3.62
C GLU A 283 25.23 15.21 -4.49
N SER A 284 24.17 14.57 -5.00
CA SER A 284 23.17 15.23 -5.83
C SER A 284 22.42 16.34 -5.08
N VAL A 285 22.22 16.22 -3.78
CA VAL A 285 21.61 17.25 -2.94
C VAL A 285 22.53 18.47 -2.79
N GLY A 286 23.84 18.24 -2.61
CA GLY A 286 24.82 19.31 -2.41
C GLY A 286 25.08 20.19 -3.62
N THR A 287 24.72 19.74 -4.83
CA THR A 287 24.98 20.46 -6.10
C THR A 287 23.76 21.20 -6.66
N ARG A 288 22.62 21.15 -6.01
CA ARG A 288 21.35 21.69 -6.52
C ARG A 288 21.20 23.18 -6.32
N ALA A 289 20.61 23.82 -7.32
CA ALA A 289 20.19 25.22 -7.23
C ALA A 289 19.05 25.35 -6.19
N PRO A 290 19.00 26.47 -5.42
CA PRO A 290 17.88 26.76 -4.53
C PRO A 290 16.53 26.73 -5.28
N GLY A 291 15.53 26.02 -4.74
CA GLY A 291 14.20 25.91 -5.35
C GLY A 291 14.01 24.72 -6.31
N THR A 292 15.04 23.89 -6.52
CA THR A 292 14.88 22.65 -7.29
C THR A 292 14.05 21.64 -6.50
N PRO A 293 13.06 20.96 -7.11
CA PRO A 293 12.29 19.92 -6.45
C PRO A 293 13.17 18.83 -5.86
N ILE A 294 12.79 18.30 -4.70
CA ILE A 294 13.59 17.27 -4.01
C ILE A 294 13.33 15.90 -4.58
N MET A 295 14.42 15.15 -4.60
CA MET A 295 14.43 13.74 -4.92
C MET A 295 13.86 12.92 -3.75
N TRP A 296 12.86 12.08 -4.03
CA TRP A 296 12.23 11.16 -3.10
C TRP A 296 13.04 9.86 -2.89
N GLY A 297 14.37 9.93 -2.95
CA GLY A 297 15.20 8.75 -3.00
C GLY A 297 15.09 8.03 -4.36
N PHE A 298 15.22 6.72 -4.35
CA PHE A 298 14.91 5.88 -5.52
C PHE A 298 13.40 5.67 -5.59
N SER A 299 12.76 6.24 -6.59
CA SER A 299 11.31 6.24 -6.78
C SER A 299 10.96 6.21 -8.26
N PRO A 300 9.72 5.88 -8.64
CA PRO A 300 9.29 5.90 -10.04
C PRO A 300 9.59 7.25 -10.70
N THR A 301 9.74 7.23 -12.03
CA THR A 301 9.96 8.43 -12.83
C THR A 301 9.05 8.45 -14.05
N PRO A 302 8.44 9.61 -14.41
CA PRO A 302 7.74 9.76 -15.66
C PRO A 302 8.72 9.64 -16.83
N ASP A 303 8.56 8.59 -17.63
CA ASP A 303 9.35 8.32 -18.84
C ASP A 303 8.53 8.46 -20.13
N GLY A 304 7.23 8.77 -19.99
CA GLY A 304 6.30 8.94 -21.10
C GLY A 304 5.76 7.62 -21.67
N GLU A 305 6.20 6.47 -21.16
CA GLU A 305 5.76 5.14 -21.61
C GLU A 305 5.22 4.29 -20.46
N VAL A 306 6.04 3.98 -19.44
CA VAL A 306 5.63 3.23 -18.26
C VAL A 306 4.79 4.11 -17.34
N LEU A 307 5.26 5.33 -17.09
CA LEU A 307 4.56 6.36 -16.33
C LEU A 307 4.41 7.60 -17.21
N LEU A 308 3.17 7.91 -17.62
CA LEU A 308 2.91 8.96 -18.60
C LEU A 308 3.16 10.37 -18.09
N GLN A 309 2.92 10.61 -16.79
CA GLN A 309 2.94 11.94 -16.17
C GLN A 309 3.23 11.84 -14.68
N GLN A 310 3.40 12.97 -14.02
CA GLN A 310 3.37 13.06 -12.56
C GLN A 310 2.00 12.60 -12.04
N PRO A 311 1.89 11.90 -10.90
CA PRO A 311 0.66 11.24 -10.46
C PRO A 311 -0.56 12.18 -10.41
N PHE A 312 -0.38 13.42 -9.93
CA PHE A 312 -1.49 14.34 -9.73
C PHE A 312 -1.17 15.78 -10.15
N GLN A 313 -0.22 15.98 -11.07
CA GLN A 313 0.12 17.29 -11.60
C GLN A 313 0.45 17.24 -13.10
N PRO A 314 0.12 18.30 -13.87
CA PRO A 314 -0.68 19.46 -13.45
C PRO A 314 -2.15 19.10 -13.19
N ASP A 315 -2.62 18.01 -13.79
CA ASP A 315 -4.00 17.54 -13.74
C ASP A 315 -4.08 16.07 -13.32
N PHE A 316 -5.25 15.64 -12.90
CA PHE A 316 -5.53 14.23 -12.64
C PHE A 316 -5.41 13.41 -13.94
N ALA A 317 -4.82 12.21 -13.84
CA ALA A 317 -4.60 11.36 -15.01
C ALA A 317 -5.91 10.96 -15.71
N THR A 318 -6.07 11.36 -16.97
CA THR A 318 -7.28 11.10 -17.76
C THR A 318 -7.56 9.62 -17.99
N ILE A 319 -6.49 8.77 -18.01
CA ILE A 319 -6.65 7.32 -18.20
C ILE A 319 -7.40 6.63 -17.06
N SER A 320 -7.52 7.29 -15.89
CA SER A 320 -8.21 6.82 -14.68
C SER A 320 -9.40 7.71 -14.28
N SER A 321 -9.95 8.49 -15.22
CA SER A 321 -11.09 9.38 -14.94
C SER A 321 -12.37 8.62 -14.56
N ASP A 322 -12.51 7.38 -14.99
CA ASP A 322 -13.64 6.47 -14.76
C ASP A 322 -13.50 5.60 -13.49
N ILE A 323 -12.39 5.73 -12.75
CA ILE A 323 -12.11 4.93 -11.55
C ILE A 323 -12.64 5.63 -10.29
N PRO A 324 -13.63 5.10 -9.55
CA PRO A 324 -14.01 5.62 -8.23
C PRO A 324 -12.82 5.69 -7.26
N LEU A 325 -12.77 6.73 -6.43
CA LEU A 325 -11.64 7.00 -5.55
C LEU A 325 -12.10 7.32 -4.13
N ILE A 326 -11.54 6.62 -3.11
CA ILE A 326 -11.49 7.13 -1.74
C ILE A 326 -10.09 7.72 -1.51
N ILE A 327 -10.02 8.90 -0.91
CA ILE A 327 -8.76 9.55 -0.57
C ILE A 327 -8.87 10.20 0.81
N GLY A 328 -7.88 9.97 1.67
CA GLY A 328 -7.91 10.53 3.02
C GLY A 328 -6.55 10.52 3.70
N SER A 329 -6.55 10.96 4.95
CA SER A 329 -5.37 11.07 5.81
C SER A 329 -5.75 10.91 7.28
N THR A 330 -4.76 10.86 8.17
CA THR A 330 -4.97 10.93 9.62
C THR A 330 -4.79 12.36 10.13
N TYR A 331 -5.33 12.65 11.33
CA TYR A 331 -5.33 14.02 11.88
C TYR A 331 -3.92 14.53 12.23
N ASN A 332 -3.06 13.68 12.80
CA ASN A 332 -1.72 14.08 13.24
C ASN A 332 -0.60 13.59 12.31
N GLU A 333 -0.80 12.52 11.57
CA GLU A 333 0.17 11.94 10.65
C GLU A 333 1.56 11.70 11.30
N LEU A 334 2.62 12.15 10.65
CA LEU A 334 4.00 12.01 11.11
C LEU A 334 4.38 13.00 12.21
N GLN A 335 3.44 13.83 12.68
CA GLN A 335 3.73 14.78 13.75
C GLN A 335 4.00 14.05 15.06
N ARG A 336 5.04 14.49 15.76
CA ARG A 336 5.44 13.97 17.07
C ARG A 336 5.09 15.00 18.13
N GLY A 337 3.81 15.15 18.42
CA GLY A 337 3.35 16.00 19.51
C GLY A 337 3.67 15.37 20.87
N SER A 338 4.01 16.20 21.85
CA SER A 338 4.07 15.76 23.24
C SER A 338 2.82 16.24 23.99
N TYR A 339 1.74 15.45 23.90
CA TYR A 339 0.52 15.73 24.68
C TYR A 339 0.73 15.60 26.21
N ASN A 340 1.82 14.96 26.62
CA ASN A 340 2.21 14.89 28.04
C ASN A 340 2.71 16.24 28.59
N ARG A 341 3.00 17.22 27.73
CA ARG A 341 3.43 18.56 28.14
C ARG A 341 2.27 19.54 27.99
N VAL A 342 1.70 19.95 29.10
CA VAL A 342 0.70 21.04 29.10
C VAL A 342 1.35 22.31 28.55
N MET A 343 0.75 22.88 27.51
CA MET A 343 1.21 24.12 26.88
C MET A 343 0.15 25.20 27.03
N THR A 344 0.59 26.43 27.25
CA THR A 344 -0.28 27.59 27.03
C THR A 344 -0.42 27.90 25.54
N LEU A 345 -1.45 28.60 25.14
CA LEU A 345 -1.64 29.03 23.75
C LEU A 345 -0.42 29.83 23.23
N ALA A 346 0.17 30.69 24.07
CA ALA A 346 1.36 31.47 23.72
C ALA A 346 2.55 30.54 23.41
N GLN A 347 2.80 29.54 24.26
CA GLN A 347 3.88 28.55 24.03
C GLN A 347 3.64 27.72 22.76
N ALA A 348 2.38 27.34 22.49
CA ALA A 348 2.02 26.60 21.28
C ALA A 348 2.25 27.44 20.01
N LYS A 349 1.85 28.73 20.04
CA LYS A 349 2.13 29.68 18.96
C LYS A 349 3.64 29.87 18.74
N ASP A 350 4.43 30.00 19.81
CA ASP A 350 5.88 30.13 19.71
C ASP A 350 6.53 28.88 19.08
N ALA A 351 6.02 27.68 19.40
CA ALA A 351 6.51 26.42 18.83
C ALA A 351 6.33 26.33 17.31
N VAL A 352 5.30 26.96 16.75
CA VAL A 352 5.01 26.95 15.30
C VAL A 352 5.46 28.21 14.56
N ARG A 353 5.89 29.26 15.28
CA ARG A 353 6.31 30.55 14.71
C ARG A 353 7.41 30.43 13.66
N ALA A 354 8.37 29.53 13.86
CA ALA A 354 9.44 29.27 12.88
C ALA A 354 8.90 28.73 11.54
N THR A 355 7.71 28.11 11.56
CA THR A 355 7.05 27.57 10.37
C THR A 355 6.17 28.62 9.70
N PHE A 356 5.29 29.29 10.46
CA PHE A 356 4.24 30.14 9.92
C PHE A 356 4.58 31.65 9.94
N GLY A 357 5.65 32.08 10.64
CA GLY A 357 6.07 33.49 10.68
C GLY A 357 4.95 34.41 11.13
N ASP A 358 4.68 35.45 10.32
CA ASP A 358 3.63 36.45 10.57
C ASP A 358 2.21 35.86 10.45
N GLU A 359 2.03 34.70 9.80
CA GLU A 359 0.72 34.02 9.71
C GLU A 359 0.44 33.10 10.92
N THR A 360 1.30 33.07 11.96
CA THR A 360 1.10 32.22 13.16
C THR A 360 -0.24 32.45 13.83
N ASP A 361 -0.69 33.71 13.95
CA ASP A 361 -1.97 34.04 14.56
C ASP A 361 -3.14 33.61 13.66
N ALA A 362 -3.03 33.78 12.36
CA ALA A 362 -4.02 33.31 11.39
C ALA A 362 -4.12 31.78 11.42
N TYR A 363 -2.99 31.08 11.46
CA TYR A 363 -2.96 29.62 11.59
C TYR A 363 -3.68 29.15 12.86
N ALA A 364 -3.40 29.78 14.01
CA ALA A 364 -4.05 29.41 15.27
C ALA A 364 -5.55 29.74 15.25
N TYR A 365 -5.94 30.82 14.60
CA TYR A 365 -7.36 31.21 14.43
C TYR A 365 -8.10 30.18 13.56
N GLU A 366 -7.56 29.84 12.39
CA GLU A 366 -8.19 28.89 11.48
C GLU A 366 -8.25 27.47 12.07
N LEU A 367 -7.25 27.07 12.88
CA LEU A 367 -7.33 25.81 13.64
C LEU A 367 -8.52 25.82 14.61
N ALA A 368 -8.72 26.93 15.34
CA ALA A 368 -9.83 27.07 16.27
C ALA A 368 -11.20 27.06 15.56
N GLN A 369 -11.29 27.59 14.33
CA GLN A 369 -12.51 27.52 13.54
C GLN A 369 -12.79 26.09 13.05
N ALA A 370 -11.76 25.39 12.57
CA ALA A 370 -11.87 24.01 12.09
C ALA A 370 -12.16 23.02 13.23
N TRP A 371 -11.59 23.25 14.41
CA TRP A 371 -11.64 22.37 15.57
C TRP A 371 -11.97 23.17 16.85
N PRO A 372 -13.26 23.46 17.14
CA PRO A 372 -13.64 24.29 18.31
C PRO A 372 -13.13 23.75 19.65
N ASP A 373 -13.00 22.43 19.79
CA ASP A 373 -12.53 21.73 21.00
C ASP A 373 -11.02 21.49 21.01
N TYR A 374 -10.25 22.16 20.13
CA TYR A 374 -8.80 22.00 20.10
C TYR A 374 -8.15 22.43 21.42
N ILE A 375 -7.03 21.79 21.73
CA ILE A 375 -6.17 22.20 22.85
C ILE A 375 -4.86 22.82 22.30
N PRO A 376 -4.15 23.67 23.07
CA PRO A 376 -2.93 24.32 22.57
C PRO A 376 -1.90 23.36 21.96
N GLN A 377 -1.81 22.14 22.47
CA GLN A 377 -0.92 21.09 21.96
C GLN A 377 -1.26 20.64 20.53
N ASP A 378 -2.48 20.87 20.05
CA ASP A 378 -2.86 20.55 18.67
C ASP A 378 -2.14 21.45 17.66
N LEU A 379 -1.83 22.73 18.01
CA LEU A 379 -1.15 23.64 17.08
C LEU A 379 0.14 23.06 16.49
N PRO A 380 1.11 22.57 17.28
CA PRO A 380 2.32 21.97 16.73
C PRO A 380 2.15 20.52 16.28
N SER A 381 0.98 19.91 16.46
CA SER A 381 0.76 18.47 16.27
C SER A 381 -0.20 18.11 15.13
N ILE A 382 -0.90 19.09 14.55
CA ILE A 382 -1.75 18.81 13.38
C ILE A 382 -0.90 18.46 12.16
N ASP A 383 -1.43 17.61 11.28
CA ASP A 383 -0.75 17.26 10.04
C ASP A 383 -0.43 18.49 9.18
N ASN A 384 0.81 18.54 8.72
CA ASN A 384 1.29 19.57 7.81
C ASN A 384 1.91 18.97 6.53
N LEU A 385 1.65 17.70 6.24
CA LEU A 385 2.27 16.95 5.15
C LEU A 385 1.26 16.34 4.17
N PHE A 386 0.25 15.63 4.66
CA PHE A 386 -0.64 14.81 3.83
C PHE A 386 -2.00 15.47 3.57
N ARG A 387 -2.64 16.05 4.57
CA ARG A 387 -4.01 16.58 4.46
C ARG A 387 -4.16 17.63 3.35
N ALA A 388 -3.25 18.62 3.29
CA ALA A 388 -3.30 19.65 2.26
C ALA A 388 -3.14 19.06 0.84
N LYS A 389 -2.24 18.07 0.67
CA LYS A 389 -2.06 17.37 -0.61
C LYS A 389 -3.26 16.51 -0.97
N THR A 390 -3.87 15.87 0.03
CA THR A 390 -5.11 15.09 -0.13
C THR A 390 -6.22 15.97 -0.69
N LEU A 391 -6.41 17.19 -0.17
CA LEU A 391 -7.41 18.13 -0.67
C LEU A 391 -7.11 18.64 -2.08
N ILE A 392 -5.83 18.95 -2.39
CA ILE A 392 -5.42 19.33 -3.76
C ILE A 392 -5.76 18.20 -4.74
N THR A 393 -5.46 16.96 -4.38
CA THR A 393 -5.76 15.81 -5.24
C THR A 393 -7.26 15.55 -5.35
N ALA A 394 -8.01 15.68 -4.25
CA ALA A 394 -9.47 15.53 -4.28
C ALA A 394 -10.12 16.60 -5.17
N ASP A 395 -9.65 17.85 -5.12
CA ASP A 395 -10.09 18.94 -6.00
C ASP A 395 -9.83 18.59 -7.47
N ALA A 396 -8.60 18.22 -7.82
CA ALA A 396 -8.23 17.84 -9.19
C ALA A 396 -9.02 16.61 -9.67
N ALA A 397 -9.15 15.60 -8.82
CA ALA A 397 -9.91 14.38 -9.13
C ALA A 397 -11.40 14.70 -9.36
N SER A 398 -12.05 15.44 -8.47
CA SER A 398 -13.48 15.78 -8.60
C SER A 398 -13.78 16.63 -9.83
N ALA A 399 -12.82 17.46 -10.29
CA ALA A 399 -12.95 18.27 -11.49
C ALA A 399 -12.75 17.47 -12.79
N SER A 400 -11.89 16.44 -12.77
CA SER A 400 -11.44 15.71 -13.97
C SER A 400 -12.13 14.35 -14.13
N LYS A 401 -12.74 13.80 -13.07
CA LYS A 401 -13.30 12.46 -13.07
C LYS A 401 -14.79 12.44 -13.43
N THR A 402 -15.17 11.37 -14.13
CA THR A 402 -16.59 11.00 -14.30
C THR A 402 -17.10 10.09 -13.18
N ALA A 403 -16.19 9.48 -12.43
CA ALA A 403 -16.48 8.62 -11.29
C ALA A 403 -16.41 9.38 -9.95
N PRO A 404 -17.14 8.95 -8.91
CA PRO A 404 -17.17 9.64 -7.62
C PRO A 404 -15.82 9.61 -6.91
N VAL A 405 -15.56 10.68 -6.16
CA VAL A 405 -14.45 10.82 -5.22
C VAL A 405 -15.03 10.93 -3.82
N TYR A 406 -14.46 10.23 -2.84
CA TYR A 406 -14.86 10.30 -1.44
C TYR A 406 -13.65 10.73 -0.61
N ASN A 407 -13.85 11.69 0.30
CA ASN A 407 -12.77 12.16 1.16
C ASN A 407 -13.04 11.83 2.63
N TYR A 408 -11.98 11.40 3.36
CA TYR A 408 -12.06 11.17 4.80
C TYR A 408 -10.90 11.83 5.56
N LEU A 409 -11.10 12.00 6.86
CA LEU A 409 -10.06 12.28 7.84
C LEU A 409 -10.24 11.34 9.03
N PHE A 410 -9.21 10.56 9.35
CA PHE A 410 -9.22 9.69 10.51
C PHE A 410 -8.80 10.47 11.75
N THR A 411 -9.68 10.54 12.76
CA THR A 411 -9.53 11.40 13.94
C THR A 411 -9.43 10.64 15.26
N TRP A 412 -9.51 9.29 15.23
CA TRP A 412 -9.29 8.48 16.42
C TRP A 412 -7.87 8.67 16.95
N LYS A 413 -7.76 8.94 18.25
CA LYS A 413 -6.47 9.17 18.91
C LYS A 413 -6.10 7.96 19.78
N SER A 414 -4.89 7.45 19.63
CA SER A 414 -4.37 6.36 20.45
C SER A 414 -4.38 6.75 21.94
N PRO A 415 -4.87 5.89 22.86
CA PRO A 415 -4.80 6.14 24.30
C PRO A 415 -3.39 6.34 24.85
N SER A 416 -2.37 5.75 24.20
CA SER A 416 -0.98 5.82 24.65
C SER A 416 -0.26 7.10 24.21
N THR A 417 -0.56 7.62 23.01
CA THR A 417 0.13 8.79 22.44
C THR A 417 -0.73 10.03 22.37
N HIS A 418 -2.06 9.89 22.48
CA HIS A 418 -3.08 10.91 22.24
C HIS A 418 -3.02 11.51 20.82
N LEU A 419 -2.45 10.75 19.87
CA LEU A 419 -2.31 11.13 18.47
C LEU A 419 -3.08 10.17 17.57
N SER A 420 -3.64 10.72 16.50
CA SER A 420 -4.06 10.00 15.30
C SER A 420 -2.87 9.94 14.35
N SER A 421 -1.91 9.07 14.68
CA SER A 421 -0.61 9.01 14.00
C SER A 421 -0.74 8.39 12.61
N HIS A 422 0.29 8.57 11.79
CA HIS A 422 0.41 7.97 10.45
C HIS A 422 0.19 6.45 10.49
N GLY A 423 -0.74 5.94 9.68
CA GLY A 423 -1.12 4.53 9.63
C GLY A 423 -1.99 4.05 10.79
N ALA A 424 -2.46 4.94 11.68
CA ALA A 424 -3.30 4.54 12.83
C ALA A 424 -4.62 3.88 12.39
N GLU A 425 -5.15 4.22 11.22
CA GLU A 425 -6.38 3.66 10.66
C GLU A 425 -6.23 2.23 10.11
N LEU A 426 -5.00 1.72 9.92
CA LEU A 426 -4.76 0.45 9.25
C LEU A 426 -5.42 -0.73 9.96
N ASN A 427 -5.24 -0.87 11.27
CA ASN A 427 -5.87 -1.96 12.03
C ASN A 427 -7.40 -1.86 12.05
N PHE A 428 -7.97 -0.66 11.87
CA PHE A 428 -9.40 -0.45 11.72
C PHE A 428 -9.87 -0.89 10.32
N CYS A 429 -9.19 -0.46 9.26
CA CYS A 429 -9.54 -0.85 7.89
C CYS A 429 -9.39 -2.34 7.62
N PHE A 430 -8.38 -2.99 8.21
CA PHE A 430 -8.15 -4.43 8.09
C PHE A 430 -8.97 -5.26 9.09
N ASN A 431 -9.68 -4.61 10.04
CA ASN A 431 -10.42 -5.25 11.13
C ASN A 431 -9.53 -6.20 11.94
N THR A 432 -8.35 -5.73 12.33
CA THR A 432 -7.30 -6.50 13.01
C THR A 432 -6.83 -5.84 14.30
N LEU A 433 -7.72 -5.14 15.03
CA LEU A 433 -7.38 -4.45 16.28
C LEU A 433 -6.74 -5.35 17.34
N HIS A 434 -7.11 -6.63 17.37
CA HIS A 434 -6.50 -7.62 18.26
C HIS A 434 -5.01 -7.90 17.95
N HIS A 435 -4.52 -7.47 16.77
CA HIS A 435 -3.11 -7.48 16.40
C HIS A 435 -2.41 -6.13 16.58
N ALA A 436 -3.11 -5.09 17.04
CA ALA A 436 -2.55 -3.74 17.18
C ALA A 436 -1.41 -3.62 18.22
N GLY A 437 -1.24 -4.64 19.05
CA GLY A 437 -0.11 -4.75 19.98
C GLY A 437 -0.04 -3.59 20.98
N ARG A 438 1.11 -2.91 21.03
CA ARG A 438 1.35 -1.82 21.99
C ARG A 438 0.52 -0.56 21.73
N ASP A 439 0.10 -0.34 20.49
CA ASP A 439 -0.62 0.89 20.11
C ASP A 439 -2.03 0.89 20.65
N LEU A 440 -2.66 -0.29 20.75
CA LEU A 440 -3.98 -0.49 21.33
C LEU A 440 -4.08 -1.87 22.01
N PRO A 441 -3.47 -2.05 23.19
CA PRO A 441 -3.40 -3.38 23.84
C PRO A 441 -4.77 -3.90 24.32
N ASN A 442 -5.72 -3.01 24.59
CA ASN A 442 -7.05 -3.32 25.07
C ASN A 442 -8.08 -2.46 24.31
N PRO A 443 -8.50 -2.85 23.11
CA PRO A 443 -9.51 -2.11 22.37
C PRO A 443 -10.86 -2.12 23.12
N THR A 444 -11.50 -0.97 23.18
CA THR A 444 -12.84 -0.83 23.74
C THR A 444 -13.89 -1.32 22.75
N ASP A 445 -15.13 -1.53 23.23
CA ASP A 445 -16.26 -1.84 22.34
C ASP A 445 -16.49 -0.75 21.29
N ALA A 446 -16.18 0.51 21.59
CA ALA A 446 -16.26 1.60 20.63
C ALA A 446 -15.19 1.48 19.52
N ASP A 447 -13.96 1.12 19.89
CA ASP A 447 -12.89 0.88 18.92
C ASP A 447 -13.21 -0.29 18.00
N LEU A 448 -13.72 -1.40 18.58
CA LEU A 448 -14.13 -2.58 17.81
C LEU A 448 -15.28 -2.25 16.85
N ARG A 449 -16.26 -1.46 17.28
CA ARG A 449 -17.35 -1.01 16.39
C ARG A 449 -16.83 -0.11 15.28
N LEU A 450 -15.94 0.83 15.57
CA LEU A 450 -15.35 1.70 14.54
C LEU A 450 -14.56 0.87 13.52
N ALA A 451 -13.78 -0.11 13.96
CA ALA A 451 -13.05 -1.01 13.06
C ALA A 451 -13.99 -1.82 12.18
N ASP A 452 -15.05 -2.37 12.75
CA ASP A 452 -16.05 -3.13 12.01
C ASP A 452 -16.73 -2.27 10.94
N LEU A 453 -17.13 -1.03 11.27
CA LEU A 453 -17.73 -0.06 10.35
C LEU A 453 -16.77 0.36 9.25
N MET A 454 -15.51 0.66 9.57
CA MET A 454 -14.52 1.06 8.58
C MET A 454 -14.22 -0.08 7.61
N ALA A 455 -13.96 -1.28 8.11
CA ALA A 455 -13.74 -2.45 7.26
C ALA A 455 -14.95 -2.73 6.36
N GLN A 456 -16.18 -2.59 6.90
CA GLN A 456 -17.41 -2.74 6.12
C GLN A 456 -17.54 -1.65 5.04
N SER A 457 -17.19 -0.40 5.36
CA SER A 457 -17.21 0.71 4.41
C SER A 457 -16.23 0.51 3.26
N TRP A 458 -15.00 0.06 3.55
CA TRP A 458 -13.99 -0.29 2.53
C TRP A 458 -14.46 -1.47 1.65
N ALA A 459 -15.07 -2.50 2.26
CA ALA A 459 -15.66 -3.62 1.53
C ALA A 459 -16.84 -3.17 0.64
N ASN A 460 -17.76 -2.34 1.15
CA ASN A 460 -18.88 -1.79 0.36
C ASN A 460 -18.37 -0.99 -0.85
N PHE A 461 -17.33 -0.19 -0.65
CA PHE A 461 -16.68 0.50 -1.76
C PHE A 461 -16.07 -0.48 -2.77
N ALA A 462 -15.44 -1.55 -2.31
CA ALA A 462 -14.93 -2.60 -3.20
C ALA A 462 -16.06 -3.28 -3.99
N HIS A 463 -17.22 -3.50 -3.38
CA HIS A 463 -18.39 -4.06 -4.06
C HIS A 463 -18.98 -3.11 -5.11
N THR A 464 -19.22 -1.85 -4.75
CA THR A 464 -20.13 -0.96 -5.49
C THR A 464 -19.50 0.35 -5.97
N GLY A 465 -18.35 0.74 -5.46
CA GLY A 465 -17.77 2.09 -5.63
C GLY A 465 -18.39 3.14 -4.69
N ASN A 466 -19.24 2.71 -3.75
CA ASN A 466 -19.87 3.57 -2.74
C ASN A 466 -19.50 3.07 -1.34
N PRO A 467 -18.86 3.90 -0.45
CA PRO A 467 -18.39 3.47 0.86
C PRO A 467 -19.47 3.46 1.95
N ASN A 468 -20.70 3.90 1.66
CA ASN A 468 -21.75 3.98 2.67
C ASN A 468 -22.04 2.62 3.31
N ALA A 469 -22.19 2.60 4.62
CA ALA A 469 -22.51 1.43 5.43
C ALA A 469 -23.52 1.80 6.51
N ASP A 470 -24.33 0.83 6.95
CA ASP A 470 -25.24 1.02 8.06
C ASP A 470 -24.47 1.44 9.32
N GLY A 471 -24.90 2.52 9.97
CA GLY A 471 -24.22 3.09 11.12
C GLY A 471 -23.24 4.22 10.81
N LEU A 472 -22.92 4.49 9.54
CA LEU A 472 -22.22 5.70 9.12
C LEU A 472 -23.20 6.82 8.76
N PRO A 473 -22.87 8.10 9.03
CA PRO A 473 -23.53 9.25 8.39
C PRO A 473 -23.44 9.10 6.86
N LEU A 474 -24.40 9.70 6.14
CA LEU A 474 -24.40 9.63 4.69
C LEU A 474 -23.14 10.29 4.12
N TRP A 475 -22.22 9.48 3.61
CA TRP A 475 -20.98 9.91 3.00
C TRP A 475 -21.22 10.28 1.54
N GLN A 476 -21.33 11.59 1.29
CA GLN A 476 -21.54 12.15 -0.04
C GLN A 476 -20.23 12.15 -0.84
N PRO A 477 -20.32 12.01 -2.18
CA PRO A 477 -19.17 12.26 -3.04
C PRO A 477 -18.63 13.67 -2.85
N TYR A 478 -17.30 13.78 -2.83
CA TYR A 478 -16.58 15.04 -2.67
C TYR A 478 -16.77 15.95 -3.88
N THR A 479 -17.06 17.20 -3.61
CA THR A 479 -17.04 18.30 -4.59
C THR A 479 -16.15 19.41 -4.09
N ARG A 480 -15.45 20.09 -5.00
CA ARG A 480 -14.60 21.23 -4.60
C ARG A 480 -15.40 22.36 -3.93
N SER A 481 -16.66 22.57 -4.34
CA SER A 481 -17.52 23.61 -3.80
C SER A 481 -17.94 23.37 -2.35
N ASN A 482 -18.20 22.13 -1.97
CA ASN A 482 -18.67 21.77 -0.64
C ASN A 482 -17.59 21.14 0.25
N GLY A 483 -16.57 20.48 -0.35
CA GLY A 483 -15.47 19.87 0.38
C GLY A 483 -15.92 18.82 1.39
N GLU A 484 -16.83 17.92 0.98
CA GLU A 484 -17.39 16.87 1.82
C GLU A 484 -16.29 15.96 2.38
N CYS A 485 -16.24 15.82 3.70
CA CYS A 485 -15.24 15.01 4.38
C CYS A 485 -15.90 14.18 5.49
N MET A 486 -15.77 12.85 5.40
CA MET A 486 -16.16 11.93 6.48
C MET A 486 -15.10 11.95 7.57
N LEU A 487 -15.45 12.34 8.78
CA LEU A 487 -14.62 12.19 9.97
C LEU A 487 -14.83 10.79 10.54
N LEU A 488 -13.74 10.01 10.60
CA LEU A 488 -13.71 8.64 11.12
C LEU A 488 -12.97 8.63 12.45
N GLY A 489 -13.71 8.60 13.55
CA GLY A 489 -13.17 8.67 14.90
C GLY A 489 -14.20 8.33 15.97
N PRO A 490 -14.01 8.80 17.21
CA PRO A 490 -14.96 8.57 18.28
C PRO A 490 -16.38 9.07 17.93
N GLU A 491 -16.46 10.16 17.19
CA GLU A 491 -17.68 10.68 16.60
C GLU A 491 -17.58 10.54 15.08
N LEU A 492 -18.64 10.02 14.48
CA LEU A 492 -18.76 9.84 13.03
C LEU A 492 -19.62 10.98 12.49
N GLU A 493 -19.05 11.83 11.64
CA GLU A 493 -19.78 12.96 11.06
C GLU A 493 -19.24 13.31 9.67
N VAL A 494 -20.04 14.02 8.88
CA VAL A 494 -19.59 14.63 7.62
C VAL A 494 -19.50 16.13 7.84
N ARG A 495 -18.33 16.71 7.57
CA ARG A 495 -18.10 18.15 7.58
C ARG A 495 -17.79 18.67 6.19
N ASN A 496 -18.19 19.90 5.91
CA ASN A 496 -18.02 20.52 4.60
C ASN A 496 -17.05 21.71 4.71
N ASN A 497 -15.98 21.71 3.90
CA ASN A 497 -14.96 22.78 3.83
C ASN A 497 -14.44 23.29 5.20
N PHE A 498 -14.54 22.47 6.23
CA PHE A 498 -14.35 22.87 7.62
C PHE A 498 -12.91 23.29 7.95
N ASP A 499 -11.92 22.75 7.24
CA ASP A 499 -10.50 23.00 7.46
C ASP A 499 -9.79 23.63 6.24
N ARG A 500 -10.51 24.07 5.21
CA ARG A 500 -9.93 24.57 3.96
C ARG A 500 -8.97 25.74 4.18
N ALA A 501 -9.39 26.77 4.91
CA ALA A 501 -8.56 27.96 5.18
C ALA A 501 -7.29 27.60 5.97
N LEU A 502 -7.40 26.69 6.95
CA LEU A 502 -6.26 26.14 7.68
C LEU A 502 -5.28 25.43 6.75
N GLN A 503 -5.79 24.56 5.87
CA GLN A 503 -4.94 23.79 4.94
C GLN A 503 -4.30 24.67 3.87
N ASP A 504 -4.93 25.77 3.49
CA ASP A 504 -4.34 26.77 2.58
C ASP A 504 -3.14 27.48 3.23
N ILE A 505 -3.20 27.80 4.53
CA ILE A 505 -2.04 28.34 5.28
C ILE A 505 -0.93 27.30 5.34
N ILE A 506 -1.25 26.05 5.72
CA ILE A 506 -0.29 24.95 5.79
C ILE A 506 0.39 24.75 4.44
N ASN A 507 -0.37 24.73 3.34
CA ASN A 507 0.14 24.56 2.00
C ASN A 507 1.17 25.64 1.62
N ARG A 508 0.88 26.93 1.92
CA ARG A 508 1.81 28.03 1.62
C ARG A 508 3.14 27.92 2.34
N HIS A 509 3.15 27.39 3.57
CA HIS A 509 4.32 27.42 4.45
C HIS A 509 5.09 26.08 4.49
N CYS A 510 4.40 24.96 4.41
CA CYS A 510 4.99 23.66 4.68
C CYS A 510 5.51 22.96 3.42
N PHE A 511 4.91 23.17 2.24
CA PHE A 511 5.39 22.51 1.02
C PHE A 511 6.82 22.90 0.64
N LYS A 512 7.22 24.14 0.82
CA LYS A 512 8.58 24.63 0.55
C LYS A 512 9.61 24.09 1.54
N LYS A 513 9.22 23.71 2.76
CA LYS A 513 10.11 23.25 3.85
C LYS A 513 10.27 21.73 3.90
N LEU A 514 9.28 20.97 3.47
CA LEU A 514 9.37 19.50 3.37
C LEU A 514 10.50 19.05 2.46
N ASP A 515 10.79 19.85 1.51
CA ASP A 515 11.94 19.73 0.66
C ASP A 515 13.26 19.69 1.45
N PHE A 516 13.40 20.38 2.54
CA PHE A 516 14.64 20.49 3.33
C PHE A 516 14.87 19.31 4.29
N PHE A 517 13.84 18.80 4.99
CA PHE A 517 14.02 17.80 6.05
C PHE A 517 14.42 16.40 5.58
N ARG A 518 14.01 15.99 4.37
CA ARG A 518 14.44 14.71 3.79
C ARG A 518 15.84 14.74 3.20
N ALA A 519 16.30 15.91 2.75
CA ALA A 519 17.65 16.11 2.24
C ALA A 519 18.72 15.96 3.32
N THR A 520 18.38 16.22 4.60
CA THR A 520 19.34 16.23 5.72
C THR A 520 19.35 14.94 6.53
N GLY A 521 18.53 13.93 6.18
CA GLY A 521 18.49 12.63 6.90
C GLY A 521 18.01 12.71 8.35
N THR A 522 17.36 13.82 8.76
CA THR A 522 16.93 14.05 10.15
C THR A 522 15.55 13.50 10.49
N LEU A 523 14.92 12.72 9.62
CA LEU A 523 13.83 11.81 9.98
C LEU A 523 14.42 10.46 10.43
N ARG A 524 14.97 10.40 11.64
CA ARG A 524 15.22 9.14 12.37
C ARG A 524 14.07 8.83 13.30
#